data_674d9ee51b55f532723afb5032b55dd7
#
_entry.id   674d9ee51b55f532723afb5032b55dd7
#
_cell.length_a   1.000
_cell.length_b   1.000
_cell.length_c   1.000
_cell.angle_alpha   90.00
_cell.angle_beta   90.00
_cell.angle_gamma   90.00
#
_symmetry.space_group_name_H-M   'P 1'
#
loop_
_entity.id
_entity.type
_entity.pdbx_description
1 polymer ?
#
loop_
_entity_poly.entity_id
_entity_poly.type
_entity_poly.pdbx_seq_one_letter_code
_entity_poly.pdbx_strand_id
1 'polypeptide(L)'
;MKVFVDECVNRHLLRHLAGHTFVHARETPFRSTRNGVLRRAVAPDYDVFLTRDQGIPFQQNLRRFPLAFIILRARSNKIEDLLPLVPDLLATLGGIEGGGYAPGDLYEVAAK
;
A
#
# COMPACT_ATOMS: atom_id res chain seq x y z
N MET A 1 -12.64 -0.23 0.03
CA MET A 1 -11.66 -1.07 0.76
C MET A 1 -10.87 -0.23 1.77
N LYS A 2 -10.25 -0.89 2.69
CA LYS A 2 -9.43 -0.26 3.72
C LYS A 2 -7.95 -0.51 3.40
N VAL A 3 -7.20 0.56 3.16
CA VAL A 3 -5.82 0.52 2.69
C VAL A 3 -4.89 1.05 3.78
N PHE A 4 -3.91 0.24 4.17
CA PHE A 4 -2.86 0.66 5.09
C PHE A 4 -1.67 1.15 4.28
N VAL A 5 -1.26 2.39 4.49
CA VAL A 5 -0.18 3.03 3.72
C VAL A 5 1.09 3.07 4.55
N ASP A 6 2.15 2.42 4.05
CA ASP A 6 3.45 2.34 4.71
C ASP A 6 4.06 3.74 4.89
N GLU A 7 4.86 3.90 5.95
CA GLU A 7 5.46 5.21 6.27
C GLU A 7 6.42 5.72 5.19
N CYS A 8 6.96 4.84 4.34
CA CYS A 8 7.83 5.24 3.23
C CYS A 8 7.10 5.91 2.08
N VAL A 9 5.76 5.90 2.08
CA VAL A 9 4.96 6.58 1.07
C VAL A 9 4.65 7.99 1.54
N ASN A 10 4.87 8.97 0.66
CA ASN A 10 4.55 10.36 0.97
C ASN A 10 3.06 10.50 1.31
N ARG A 11 2.77 10.92 2.54
CA ARG A 11 1.39 10.99 3.02
C ARG A 11 0.51 11.99 2.26
N HIS A 12 1.13 12.97 1.60
CA HIS A 12 0.39 13.95 0.78
C HIS A 12 -0.28 13.30 -0.42
N LEU A 13 0.18 12.11 -0.84
CA LEU A 13 -0.46 11.36 -1.90
C LEU A 13 -1.93 11.04 -1.57
N LEU A 14 -2.24 10.82 -0.30
CA LEU A 14 -3.57 10.43 0.13
C LEU A 14 -4.64 11.47 -0.22
N ARG A 15 -4.26 12.74 -0.36
CA ARG A 15 -5.18 13.82 -0.77
C ARG A 15 -5.69 13.63 -2.19
N HIS A 16 -5.00 12.85 -3.00
CA HIS A 16 -5.31 12.64 -4.41
C HIS A 16 -5.99 11.29 -4.65
N LEU A 17 -6.25 10.54 -3.58
CA LEU A 17 -6.87 9.21 -3.66
C LEU A 17 -8.29 9.29 -3.12
N ALA A 18 -9.22 8.69 -3.83
CA ALA A 18 -10.63 8.69 -3.47
C ALA A 18 -11.22 7.29 -3.64
N GLY A 19 -12.39 7.07 -3.04
CA GLY A 19 -13.14 5.82 -3.20
C GLY A 19 -12.79 4.72 -2.21
N HIS A 20 -11.77 4.93 -1.35
CA HIS A 20 -11.34 3.96 -0.35
C HIS A 20 -10.95 4.67 0.93
N THR A 21 -10.82 3.90 2.02
CA THR A 21 -10.32 4.42 3.29
C THR A 21 -8.81 4.19 3.36
N PHE A 22 -8.05 5.25 3.57
CA PHE A 22 -6.59 5.20 3.63
C PHE A 22 -6.12 5.61 5.03
N VAL A 23 -5.25 4.80 5.63
CA VAL A 23 -4.60 5.14 6.91
C VAL A 23 -3.09 5.05 6.73
N HIS A 24 -2.38 6.14 7.00
CA HIS A 24 -0.93 6.18 6.89
C HIS A 24 -0.28 5.69 8.18
N ALA A 25 0.80 4.92 8.05
CA ALA A 25 1.50 4.34 9.20
C ALA A 25 1.98 5.40 10.20
N ARG A 26 2.30 6.62 9.73
CA ARG A 26 2.72 7.72 10.62
C ARG A 26 1.64 8.15 11.59
N GLU A 27 0.40 7.81 11.32
CA GLU A 27 -0.73 8.08 12.22
C GLU A 27 -0.91 6.98 13.26
N THR A 28 -0.02 5.98 13.27
CA THR A 28 -0.06 4.86 14.20
C THR A 28 1.20 4.81 15.05
N PRO A 29 1.15 4.16 16.24
CA PRO A 29 2.33 4.03 17.09
C PRO A 29 3.39 3.04 16.56
N PHE A 30 3.11 2.30 15.49
CA PHE A 30 4.00 1.26 14.95
C PHE A 30 4.80 1.70 13.74
N ARG A 31 4.85 2.99 13.47
CA ARG A 31 5.42 3.55 12.25
C ARG A 31 6.90 3.25 12.00
N SER A 32 7.68 2.98 13.04
CA SER A 32 9.13 2.79 12.90
C SER A 32 9.58 1.34 12.88
N THR A 33 8.66 0.39 12.94
CA THR A 33 8.98 -1.04 13.02
C THR A 33 8.29 -1.81 11.91
N ARG A 34 9.07 -2.42 10.98
CA ARG A 34 8.48 -3.15 9.83
C ARG A 34 7.48 -4.22 10.28
N ASN A 35 7.90 -5.10 11.18
CA ASN A 35 7.02 -6.18 11.66
C ASN A 35 5.83 -5.63 12.44
N GLY A 36 6.02 -4.56 13.18
CA GLY A 36 4.95 -3.88 13.90
C GLY A 36 3.92 -3.26 12.95
N VAL A 37 4.40 -2.62 11.88
CA VAL A 37 3.54 -2.02 10.85
C VAL A 37 2.68 -3.09 10.18
N LEU A 38 3.29 -4.21 9.78
CA LEU A 38 2.55 -5.30 9.14
C LEU A 38 1.52 -5.92 10.08
N ARG A 39 1.89 -6.16 11.34
CA ARG A 39 0.95 -6.67 12.35
C ARG A 39 -0.21 -5.70 12.58
N ARG A 40 0.09 -4.41 12.60
CA ARG A 40 -0.94 -3.38 12.75
C ARG A 40 -1.90 -3.38 11.57
N ALA A 41 -1.37 -3.54 10.35
CA ALA A 41 -2.19 -3.59 9.15
C ALA A 41 -3.16 -4.78 9.15
N VAL A 42 -2.74 -5.89 9.74
CA VAL A 42 -3.60 -7.10 9.83
C VAL A 42 -4.66 -6.94 10.93
N ALA A 43 -4.27 -6.42 12.11
CA ALA A 43 -5.14 -6.40 13.28
C ALA A 43 -6.49 -5.68 13.08
N PRO A 44 -6.54 -4.51 12.42
CA PRO A 44 -7.82 -3.83 12.16
C PRO A 44 -8.47 -4.22 10.84
N ASP A 45 -8.14 -5.37 10.28
CA ASP A 45 -8.76 -5.94 9.06
C ASP A 45 -8.64 -5.05 7.82
N TYR A 46 -7.44 -4.55 7.55
CA TYR A 46 -7.16 -3.89 6.29
C TYR A 46 -7.19 -4.90 5.13
N ASP A 47 -7.51 -4.40 3.94
CA ASP A 47 -7.54 -5.21 2.73
C ASP A 47 -6.23 -5.14 1.95
N VAL A 48 -5.59 -3.97 1.95
CA VAL A 48 -4.43 -3.68 1.11
C VAL A 48 -3.33 -3.02 1.95
N PHE A 49 -2.10 -3.43 1.69
CA PHE A 49 -0.89 -2.78 2.20
C PHE A 49 -0.18 -2.10 1.03
N LEU A 50 -0.11 -0.77 1.07
CA LEU A 50 0.50 0.05 0.03
C LEU A 50 1.87 0.52 0.48
N THR A 51 2.91 0.24 -0.30
CA THR A 51 4.29 0.56 0.06
C THR A 51 5.12 0.98 -1.15
N ARG A 52 6.28 1.58 -0.89
CA ARG A 52 7.33 1.80 -1.89
C ARG A 52 8.51 0.85 -1.70
N ASP A 53 8.48 0.01 -0.68
CA ASP A 53 9.56 -0.91 -0.36
C ASP A 53 9.57 -2.09 -1.34
N GLN A 54 10.45 -2.03 -2.33
CA GLN A 54 10.59 -3.07 -3.35
C GLN A 54 11.21 -4.34 -2.79
N GLY A 55 11.82 -4.27 -1.61
CA GLY A 55 12.42 -5.42 -0.95
C GLY A 55 11.43 -6.27 -0.13
N ILE A 56 10.21 -5.78 0.09
CA ILE A 56 9.27 -6.43 1.00
C ILE A 56 8.96 -7.89 0.61
N PRO A 57 8.78 -8.26 -0.68
CA PRO A 57 8.50 -9.66 -1.03
C PRO A 57 9.68 -10.60 -0.79
N PHE A 58 10.90 -10.06 -0.65
CA PHE A 58 12.09 -10.84 -0.36
C PHE A 58 12.38 -10.93 1.14
N GLN A 59 11.90 -9.96 1.92
CA GLN A 59 12.15 -9.86 3.36
C GLN A 59 11.05 -10.51 4.19
N GLN A 60 9.86 -10.65 3.63
CA GLN A 60 8.67 -11.13 4.30
C GLN A 60 7.99 -12.22 3.47
N ASN A 61 7.42 -13.20 4.16
CA ASN A 61 6.53 -14.16 3.51
C ASN A 61 5.13 -13.54 3.43
N LEU A 62 4.83 -12.90 2.31
CA LEU A 62 3.58 -12.14 2.16
C LEU A 62 2.34 -13.03 2.29
N ARG A 63 2.44 -14.31 1.94
CA ARG A 63 1.32 -15.25 2.03
C ARG A 63 0.81 -15.45 3.46
N ARG A 64 1.60 -15.05 4.46
CA ARG A 64 1.20 -15.11 5.87
C ARG A 64 0.22 -14.01 6.26
N PHE A 65 0.06 -12.99 5.41
CA PHE A 65 -0.77 -11.84 5.74
C PHE A 65 -2.05 -11.86 4.89
N PRO A 66 -3.22 -11.69 5.49
CA PRO A 66 -4.50 -11.67 4.75
C PRO A 66 -4.70 -10.31 4.06
N LEU A 67 -3.72 -9.90 3.26
CA LEU A 67 -3.66 -8.61 2.60
C LEU A 67 -3.27 -8.79 1.15
N ALA A 68 -3.76 -7.91 0.29
CA ALA A 68 -3.15 -7.66 -1.00
C ALA A 68 -2.05 -6.61 -0.80
N PHE A 69 -0.96 -6.73 -1.54
CA PHE A 69 0.19 -5.82 -1.45
C PHE A 69 0.33 -5.05 -2.75
N ILE A 70 0.48 -3.74 -2.65
CA ILE A 70 0.77 -2.89 -3.81
C ILE A 70 2.10 -2.19 -3.56
N ILE A 71 3.03 -2.33 -4.51
CA ILE A 71 4.30 -1.62 -4.49
C ILE A 71 4.25 -0.49 -5.52
N LEU A 72 4.48 0.74 -5.06
CA LEU A 72 4.60 1.90 -5.92
C LEU A 72 6.06 2.01 -6.38
N ARG A 73 6.27 2.00 -7.69
CA ARG A 73 7.60 2.15 -8.29
C ARG A 73 7.69 3.52 -8.95
N ALA A 74 7.96 4.52 -8.14
CA ALA A 74 8.13 5.89 -8.59
C ALA A 74 9.61 6.26 -8.60
N ARG A 75 9.93 7.30 -9.34
CA ARG A 75 11.28 7.84 -9.44
C ARG A 75 11.79 8.33 -8.08
N SER A 76 10.93 8.93 -7.28
CA SER A 76 11.23 9.40 -5.94
C SER A 76 9.97 9.41 -5.10
N ASN A 77 10.09 9.84 -3.82
CA ASN A 77 8.94 10.02 -2.93
C ASN A 77 8.35 11.42 -3.00
N LYS A 78 8.78 12.24 -3.95
CA LYS A 78 8.20 13.56 -4.17
C LYS A 78 6.81 13.43 -4.76
N ILE A 79 5.91 14.33 -4.39
CA ILE A 79 4.52 14.25 -4.84
C ILE A 79 4.41 14.31 -6.36
N GLU A 80 5.23 15.12 -7.03
CA GLU A 80 5.23 15.24 -8.49
C GLU A 80 5.64 13.94 -9.20
N ASP A 81 6.40 13.06 -8.53
CA ASP A 81 6.78 11.77 -9.08
C ASP A 81 5.77 10.67 -8.75
N LEU A 82 4.93 10.89 -7.73
CA LEU A 82 3.89 9.95 -7.33
C LEU A 82 2.56 10.19 -8.05
N LEU A 83 2.23 11.46 -8.34
CA LEU A 83 0.96 11.81 -8.98
C LEU A 83 0.70 11.07 -10.30
N PRO A 84 1.72 10.86 -11.17
CA PRO A 84 1.48 10.11 -12.41
C PRO A 84 1.03 8.66 -12.19
N LEU A 85 1.26 8.10 -11.00
CA LEU A 85 0.86 6.73 -10.68
C LEU A 85 -0.59 6.64 -10.19
N VAL A 86 -1.22 7.77 -9.84
CA VAL A 86 -2.55 7.77 -9.22
C VAL A 86 -3.60 7.07 -10.08
N PRO A 87 -3.71 7.33 -11.40
CA PRO A 87 -4.74 6.64 -12.20
C PRO A 87 -4.59 5.12 -12.17
N ASP A 88 -3.36 4.61 -12.34
CA ASP A 88 -3.11 3.17 -12.32
C ASP A 88 -3.30 2.58 -10.91
N LEU A 89 -2.93 3.33 -9.88
CA LEU A 89 -3.16 2.90 -8.50
C LEU A 89 -4.66 2.74 -8.21
N LEU A 90 -5.46 3.73 -8.60
CA LEU A 90 -6.91 3.67 -8.40
C LEU A 90 -7.54 2.54 -9.22
N ALA A 91 -7.06 2.31 -10.45
CA ALA A 91 -7.52 1.20 -11.27
C ALA A 91 -7.18 -0.15 -10.63
N THR A 92 -5.98 -0.28 -10.08
CA THR A 92 -5.55 -1.50 -9.38
C THR A 92 -6.42 -1.76 -8.15
N LEU A 93 -6.67 -0.73 -7.35
CA LEU A 93 -7.54 -0.85 -6.19
C LEU A 93 -8.97 -1.25 -6.58
N GLY A 94 -9.50 -0.65 -7.64
CA GLY A 94 -10.82 -1.00 -8.15
C GLY A 94 -10.89 -2.45 -8.62
N GLY A 95 -9.84 -2.93 -9.27
CA GLY A 95 -9.75 -4.33 -9.70
C GLY A 95 -9.71 -5.30 -8.52
N ILE A 96 -8.97 -4.97 -7.48
CA ILE A 96 -8.91 -5.79 -6.26
C ILE A 96 -10.27 -5.80 -5.58
N GLU A 97 -10.92 -4.65 -5.46
CA GLU A 97 -12.24 -4.55 -4.83
C GLU A 97 -13.29 -5.36 -5.58
N GLY A 98 -13.29 -5.27 -6.91
CA GLY A 98 -14.28 -5.96 -7.73
C GLY A 98 -14.01 -7.45 -7.90
N GLY A 99 -12.75 -7.86 -7.98
CA GLY A 99 -12.34 -9.23 -8.26
C GLY A 99 -11.87 -10.04 -7.04
N GLY A 100 -11.68 -9.38 -5.91
CA GLY A 100 -11.10 -10.01 -4.72
C GLY A 100 -9.61 -10.24 -4.85
N TYR A 101 -9.03 -10.86 -3.82
CA TYR A 101 -7.60 -11.17 -3.79
C TYR A 101 -7.35 -12.37 -2.88
N ALA A 102 -6.22 -13.07 -3.11
CA ALA A 102 -5.74 -14.10 -2.19
C ALA A 102 -4.71 -13.48 -1.24
N PRO A 103 -4.54 -14.03 -0.02
CA PRO A 103 -3.54 -13.53 0.93
C PRO A 103 -2.16 -13.45 0.28
N GLY A 104 -1.54 -12.28 0.37
CA GLY A 104 -0.20 -12.05 -0.14
C GLY A 104 -0.10 -11.75 -1.63
N ASP A 105 -1.21 -11.62 -2.34
CA ASP A 105 -1.18 -11.20 -3.74
C ASP A 105 -0.43 -9.88 -3.88
N LEU A 106 0.45 -9.80 -4.88
CA LEU A 106 1.34 -8.67 -5.07
C LEU A 106 1.06 -7.98 -6.40
N TYR A 107 0.89 -6.68 -6.34
CA TYR A 107 0.67 -5.82 -7.50
C TYR A 107 1.75 -4.74 -7.54
N GLU A 108 2.19 -4.39 -8.73
CA GLU A 108 3.14 -3.29 -8.91
C GLU A 108 2.48 -2.19 -9.74
N VAL A 109 2.65 -0.95 -9.28
CA VAL A 109 2.19 0.24 -10.00
C VAL A 109 3.41 1.10 -10.28
N ALA A 110 3.71 1.29 -11.56
CA ALA A 110 4.89 2.00 -12.02
C ALA A 110 4.52 3.09 -13.00
N ALA A 111 5.37 4.12 -13.08
CA ALA A 111 5.27 5.14 -14.11
C ALA A 111 5.56 4.51 -15.47
N LYS A 112 4.78 4.89 -16.46
CA LYS A 112 4.93 4.42 -17.84
C LYS A 112 5.93 5.29 -18.60
#